data_2cab9d76a2cdf060b16ea3aaecef4bd1
#
_entry.id   2cab9d76a2cdf060b16ea3aaecef4bd1
#
_cell.length_a   1.000
_cell.length_b   1.000
_cell.length_c   1.000
_cell.angle_alpha   90.00
_cell.angle_beta   90.00
_cell.angle_gamma   90.00
#
_symmetry.space_group_name_H-M   'P 1'
#
loop_
_entity.id
_entity.type
_entity.pdbx_description
1 polymer ?
#
loop_
_entity_poly.entity_id
_entity_poly.type
_entity_poly.pdbx_seq_one_letter_code
_entity_poly.pdbx_strand_id
1 'polypeptide(L)'
;MEVIKELIKQADLAIKNEDFDHLMDFYSDDAILVVRPGKIARGKKEIKEAFIKIAKYFDNSIVPTQGKMEFLEAGDTVLVISQTLLDANNAQESEYSMERRAIYVYRLIDGKWLCVIDNSYGTTILDEN
;
A
#
# COMPACT_ATOMS: atom_id res chain seq x y z
N MET A 1 -9.42 14.38 -1.92
CA MET A 1 -8.12 15.02 -1.70
C MET A 1 -7.16 14.73 -2.83
N GLU A 2 -6.96 15.70 -3.67
CA GLU A 2 -6.11 15.52 -4.84
C GLU A 2 -4.65 15.26 -4.49
N VAL A 3 -4.15 15.86 -3.41
CA VAL A 3 -2.76 15.67 -2.98
C VAL A 3 -2.49 14.21 -2.64
N ILE A 4 -3.32 13.59 -1.81
CA ILE A 4 -3.13 12.20 -1.40
C ILE A 4 -3.38 11.25 -2.58
N LYS A 5 -4.37 11.55 -3.41
CA LYS A 5 -4.64 10.77 -4.61
C LYS A 5 -3.41 10.73 -5.52
N GLU A 6 -2.76 11.86 -5.70
CA GLU A 6 -1.53 11.94 -6.51
C GLU A 6 -0.38 11.18 -5.84
N LEU A 7 -0.26 11.26 -4.51
CA LEU A 7 0.76 10.50 -3.79
C LEU A 7 0.58 8.99 -3.96
N ILE A 8 -0.66 8.52 -3.89
CA ILE A 8 -0.96 7.09 -4.10
C ILE A 8 -0.57 6.69 -5.53
N LYS A 9 -0.88 7.53 -6.50
CA LYS A 9 -0.52 7.29 -7.90
C LYS A 9 0.99 7.19 -8.08
N GLN A 10 1.74 8.09 -7.45
CA GLN A 10 3.20 8.08 -7.52
C GLN A 10 3.78 6.86 -6.80
N ALA A 11 3.19 6.46 -5.67
CA ALA A 11 3.63 5.26 -4.97
C ALA A 11 3.40 4.00 -5.82
N ASP A 12 2.25 3.90 -6.49
CA ASP A 12 1.94 2.79 -7.39
C ASP A 12 2.95 2.73 -8.55
N LEU A 13 3.36 3.89 -9.07
CA LEU A 13 4.35 3.97 -10.13
C LEU A 13 5.71 3.49 -9.64
N ALA A 14 6.10 3.86 -8.42
CA ALA A 14 7.35 3.38 -7.81
C ALA A 14 7.34 1.86 -7.64
N ILE A 15 6.19 1.28 -7.24
CA ILE A 15 6.05 -0.18 -7.13
C ILE A 15 6.21 -0.83 -8.50
N LYS A 16 5.55 -0.31 -9.52
CA LYS A 16 5.63 -0.82 -10.89
C LYS A 16 7.06 -0.81 -11.41
N ASN A 17 7.79 0.26 -11.13
CA ASN A 17 9.17 0.44 -11.58
C ASN A 17 10.19 -0.19 -10.62
N GLU A 18 9.72 -0.79 -9.53
CA GLU A 18 10.55 -1.41 -8.50
C GLU A 18 11.57 -0.45 -7.90
N ASP A 19 11.20 0.82 -7.83
CA ASP A 19 12.00 1.86 -7.18
C ASP A 19 11.60 1.91 -5.69
N PHE A 20 12.02 0.88 -4.96
CA PHE A 20 11.60 0.71 -3.56
C PHE A 20 12.26 1.72 -2.62
N ASP A 21 13.41 2.25 -2.97
CA ASP A 21 14.02 3.33 -2.18
C ASP A 21 13.16 4.59 -2.24
N HIS A 22 12.72 4.97 -3.44
CA HIS A 22 11.82 6.11 -3.60
C HIS A 22 10.45 5.85 -2.96
N LEU A 23 9.96 4.62 -3.07
CA LEU A 23 8.68 4.23 -2.45
C LEU A 23 8.67 4.52 -0.95
N MET A 24 9.81 4.34 -0.28
CA MET A 24 9.88 4.57 1.16
C MET A 24 9.70 6.04 1.55
N ASP A 25 9.87 6.97 0.61
CA ASP A 25 9.62 8.39 0.87
C ASP A 25 8.15 8.71 1.10
N PHE A 26 7.25 7.81 0.73
CA PHE A 26 5.80 7.99 0.92
C PHE A 26 5.31 7.52 2.28
N TYR A 27 6.16 6.86 3.07
CA TYR A 27 5.80 6.29 4.36
C TYR A 27 6.42 7.08 5.51
N SER A 28 5.73 7.10 6.65
CA SER A 28 6.34 7.63 7.88
C SER A 28 7.37 6.65 8.41
N ASP A 29 8.25 7.13 9.30
CA ASP A 29 9.32 6.28 9.86
C ASP A 29 8.77 5.08 10.64
N ASP A 30 7.60 5.23 11.25
CA ASP A 30 6.96 4.20 12.07
C ASP A 30 5.73 3.58 11.37
N ALA A 31 5.66 3.68 10.06
CA ALA A 31 4.51 3.17 9.30
C ALA A 31 4.34 1.67 9.47
N ILE A 32 3.11 1.23 9.24
CA ILE A 32 2.73 -0.19 9.26
C ILE A 32 2.19 -0.58 7.90
N LEU A 33 2.68 -1.69 7.37
CA LEU A 33 2.16 -2.32 6.16
C LEU A 33 1.59 -3.69 6.51
N VAL A 34 0.34 -3.92 6.16
CA VAL A 34 -0.22 -5.27 6.24
C VAL A 34 0.24 -6.03 5.00
N VAL A 35 1.19 -6.92 5.15
CA VAL A 35 1.75 -7.72 4.05
C VAL A 35 0.71 -8.72 3.56
N ARG A 36 0.04 -9.37 4.50
CA ARG A 36 -1.10 -10.26 4.29
C ARG A 36 -1.75 -10.46 5.66
N PRO A 37 -2.97 -11.00 5.73
CA PRO A 37 -3.58 -11.28 7.02
C PRO A 37 -2.62 -12.09 7.91
N GLY A 38 -2.41 -11.62 9.12
CA GLY A 38 -1.49 -12.25 10.08
C GLY A 38 -0.04 -11.83 9.96
N LYS A 39 0.32 -11.03 8.94
CA LYS A 39 1.70 -10.61 8.79
C LYS A 39 1.80 -9.10 8.56
N ILE A 40 2.52 -8.43 9.43
CA ILE A 40 2.69 -6.98 9.42
C ILE A 40 4.16 -6.63 9.34
N ALA A 41 4.49 -5.67 8.45
CA ALA A 41 5.81 -5.06 8.39
C ALA A 41 5.76 -3.72 9.12
N ARG A 42 6.73 -3.45 9.97
CA ARG A 42 6.79 -2.24 10.79
C ARG A 42 8.03 -1.44 10.46
N GLY A 43 7.84 -0.18 10.11
CA GLY A 43 8.93 0.72 9.76
C GLY A 43 9.42 0.53 8.34
N LYS A 44 10.17 1.52 7.85
CA LYS A 44 10.57 1.56 6.44
C LYS A 44 11.43 0.37 6.02
N LYS A 45 12.30 -0.10 6.90
CA LYS A 45 13.18 -1.22 6.57
C LYS A 45 12.38 -2.49 6.27
N GLU A 46 11.47 -2.85 7.19
CA GLU A 46 10.64 -4.04 7.01
C GLU A 46 9.67 -3.90 5.84
N ILE A 47 9.12 -2.70 5.66
CA ILE A 47 8.20 -2.43 4.55
C ILE A 47 8.92 -2.61 3.22
N LYS A 48 10.11 -2.06 3.08
CA LYS A 48 10.91 -2.21 1.87
C LYS A 48 11.22 -3.68 1.59
N GLU A 49 11.66 -4.42 2.61
CA GLU A 49 11.95 -5.85 2.48
C GLU A 49 10.70 -6.63 2.04
N ALA A 50 9.53 -6.27 2.58
CA ALA A 50 8.27 -6.90 2.21
C ALA A 50 7.95 -6.67 0.74
N PHE A 51 8.08 -5.45 0.24
CA PHE A 51 7.83 -5.15 -1.17
C PHE A 51 8.78 -5.89 -2.09
N ILE A 52 10.05 -6.01 -1.72
CA ILE A 52 11.04 -6.75 -2.50
C ILE A 52 10.65 -8.22 -2.61
N LYS A 53 10.21 -8.83 -1.50
CA LYS A 53 9.75 -10.23 -1.49
C LYS A 53 8.49 -10.42 -2.33
N ILE A 54 7.53 -9.53 -2.21
CA ILE A 54 6.28 -9.61 -2.97
C ILE A 54 6.59 -9.49 -4.46
N ALA A 55 7.46 -8.56 -4.85
CA ALA A 55 7.85 -8.40 -6.24
C ALA A 55 8.49 -9.67 -6.80
N LYS A 56 9.37 -10.31 -6.04
CA LYS A 56 9.99 -11.58 -6.45
C LYS A 56 8.97 -12.69 -6.60
N TYR A 57 8.00 -12.76 -5.68
CA TYR A 57 6.95 -13.77 -5.75
C TYR A 57 6.19 -13.70 -7.07
N PHE A 58 5.99 -12.51 -7.61
CA PHE A 58 5.29 -12.30 -8.87
C PHE A 58 6.25 -12.11 -10.07
N ASP A 59 7.49 -12.57 -9.96
CA ASP A 59 8.51 -12.45 -11.01
C ASP A 59 8.72 -10.99 -11.46
N ASN A 60 8.64 -10.06 -10.49
CA ASN A 60 8.83 -8.63 -10.73
C ASN A 60 7.86 -8.08 -11.79
N SER A 61 6.61 -8.54 -11.77
CA SER A 61 5.60 -8.17 -12.77
C SER A 61 4.39 -7.45 -12.18
N ILE A 62 4.47 -6.95 -10.94
CA ILE A 62 3.32 -6.32 -10.28
C ILE A 62 3.03 -4.96 -10.90
N VAL A 63 1.76 -4.74 -11.26
CA VAL A 63 1.26 -3.46 -11.74
C VAL A 63 0.02 -3.10 -10.92
N PRO A 64 0.15 -2.25 -9.89
CA PRO A 64 -1.02 -1.84 -9.10
C PRO A 64 -1.83 -0.78 -9.86
N THR A 65 -3.15 -0.89 -9.78
CA THR A 65 -4.08 0.05 -10.39
C THR A 65 -5.16 0.41 -9.39
N GLN A 66 -5.46 1.70 -9.25
CA GLN A 66 -6.48 2.17 -8.33
C GLN A 66 -7.80 2.34 -9.06
N GLY A 67 -8.88 1.87 -8.42
CA GLY A 67 -10.25 2.13 -8.86
C GLY A 67 -10.85 3.30 -8.09
N LYS A 68 -12.07 3.11 -7.54
CA LYS A 68 -12.74 4.15 -6.77
C LYS A 68 -12.03 4.43 -5.46
N MET A 69 -12.03 5.68 -5.04
CA MET A 69 -11.45 6.12 -3.77
C MET A 69 -12.41 7.02 -3.02
N GLU A 70 -12.45 6.85 -1.69
CA GLU A 70 -13.12 7.77 -0.77
C GLU A 70 -12.11 8.28 0.24
N PHE A 71 -12.21 9.56 0.56
CA PHE A 71 -11.30 10.24 1.49
C PHE A 71 -12.09 10.79 2.66
N LEU A 72 -11.73 10.37 3.86
CA LEU A 72 -12.34 10.87 5.09
C LEU A 72 -11.30 11.72 5.82
N GLU A 73 -11.47 13.03 5.76
CA GLU A 73 -10.51 14.00 6.29
C GLU A 73 -10.90 14.40 7.71
N ALA A 74 -9.92 14.35 8.61
CA ALA A 74 -10.10 14.77 10.00
C ALA A 74 -8.82 15.47 10.47
N GLY A 75 -8.73 16.78 10.27
CA GLY A 75 -7.56 17.56 10.65
C GLY A 75 -6.30 17.09 9.92
N ASP A 76 -5.32 16.63 10.68
CA ASP A 76 -4.05 16.16 10.15
C ASP A 76 -4.07 14.71 9.68
N THR A 77 -5.24 14.09 9.67
CA THR A 77 -5.37 12.65 9.36
C THR A 77 -6.40 12.47 8.27
N VAL A 78 -6.10 11.61 7.31
CA VAL A 78 -7.02 11.23 6.24
C VAL A 78 -7.07 9.73 6.16
N LEU A 79 -8.29 9.17 6.24
CA LEU A 79 -8.50 7.75 5.98
C LEU A 79 -8.96 7.61 4.53
N VAL A 80 -8.29 6.75 3.78
CA VAL A 80 -8.58 6.50 2.37
C VAL A 80 -9.12 5.09 2.24
N ILE A 81 -10.27 4.96 1.59
CA ILE A 81 -10.79 3.65 1.22
C ILE A 81 -10.67 3.56 -0.30
N SER A 82 -9.99 2.55 -0.80
CA SER A 82 -9.66 2.44 -2.21
C SER A 82 -9.87 1.04 -2.74
N GLN A 83 -10.42 0.94 -3.95
CA GLN A 83 -10.45 -0.31 -4.67
C GLN A 83 -9.11 -0.43 -5.42
N THR A 84 -8.32 -1.42 -5.06
CA THR A 84 -6.99 -1.64 -5.66
C THR A 84 -6.98 -2.97 -6.40
N LEU A 85 -6.49 -2.94 -7.63
CA LEU A 85 -6.30 -4.14 -8.46
C LEU A 85 -4.80 -4.34 -8.67
N LEU A 86 -4.34 -5.56 -8.45
CA LEU A 86 -2.96 -5.95 -8.77
C LEU A 86 -2.97 -6.86 -9.99
N ASP A 87 -2.13 -6.55 -10.96
CA ASP A 87 -1.95 -7.36 -12.13
C ASP A 87 -0.54 -7.96 -12.11
N ALA A 88 -0.41 -9.26 -12.35
CA ALA A 88 0.85 -9.95 -12.29
C ALA A 88 0.77 -11.30 -13.01
N ASN A 89 1.93 -11.83 -13.39
CA ASN A 89 2.01 -13.08 -14.12
C ASN A 89 1.44 -14.29 -13.38
N ASN A 90 1.58 -14.32 -12.05
CA ASN A 90 1.15 -15.44 -11.21
C ASN A 90 -0.16 -15.17 -10.47
N ALA A 91 -1.01 -14.30 -11.04
CA ALA A 91 -2.21 -13.83 -10.35
C ALA A 91 -3.14 -14.97 -9.89
N GLN A 92 -3.32 -16.00 -10.70
CA GLN A 92 -4.26 -17.09 -10.41
C GLN A 92 -3.73 -18.10 -9.39
N GLU A 93 -2.43 -18.14 -9.18
CA GLU A 93 -1.80 -19.08 -8.26
C GLU A 93 -1.30 -18.38 -6.99
N SER A 94 -1.62 -17.10 -6.85
CA SER A 94 -1.08 -16.27 -5.77
C SER A 94 -1.75 -16.55 -4.43
N GLU A 95 -0.96 -16.57 -3.36
CA GLU A 95 -1.47 -16.49 -2.00
C GLU A 95 -1.88 -15.06 -1.62
N TYR A 96 -1.57 -14.08 -2.47
CA TYR A 96 -1.93 -12.67 -2.26
C TYR A 96 -3.19 -12.35 -3.05
N SER A 97 -4.11 -11.63 -2.42
CA SER A 97 -5.32 -11.18 -3.12
C SER A 97 -4.96 -10.19 -4.22
N MET A 98 -5.53 -10.38 -5.41
CA MET A 98 -5.28 -9.51 -6.56
C MET A 98 -6.30 -8.37 -6.66
N GLU A 99 -7.48 -8.54 -6.08
CA GLU A 99 -8.47 -7.47 -5.97
C GLU A 99 -8.68 -7.15 -4.49
N ARG A 100 -8.53 -5.88 -4.12
CA ARG A 100 -8.56 -5.47 -2.72
C ARG A 100 -9.36 -4.21 -2.54
N ARG A 101 -9.99 -4.10 -1.37
CA ARG A 101 -10.57 -2.85 -0.90
C ARG A 101 -9.65 -2.37 0.21
N ALA A 102 -8.71 -1.55 -0.17
CA ALA A 102 -7.64 -1.11 0.71
C ALA A 102 -8.09 0.00 1.63
N ILE A 103 -7.49 0.06 2.80
CA ILE A 103 -7.64 1.15 3.75
C ILE A 103 -6.26 1.71 4.03
N TYR A 104 -6.07 3.00 3.73
CA TYR A 104 -4.82 3.69 4.01
C TYR A 104 -5.09 4.82 4.99
N VAL A 105 -4.16 5.05 5.89
CA VAL A 105 -4.20 6.23 6.76
C VAL A 105 -3.00 7.09 6.44
N TYR A 106 -3.27 8.34 6.09
CA TYR A 106 -2.24 9.36 5.85
C TYR A 106 -2.30 10.39 6.97
N ARG A 107 -1.14 10.89 7.34
CA ARG A 107 -1.01 11.93 8.35
C ARG A 107 -0.09 13.02 7.85
N LEU A 108 -0.43 14.27 8.19
CA LEU A 108 0.42 15.41 7.88
C LEU A 108 1.53 15.50 8.94
N ILE A 109 2.76 15.24 8.52
CA ILE A 109 3.94 15.22 9.38
C ILE A 109 4.98 16.17 8.80
N ASP A 110 5.34 17.19 9.56
CA ASP A 110 6.33 18.20 9.14
C ASP A 110 6.03 18.77 7.74
N GLY A 111 4.75 19.05 7.48
CA GLY A 111 4.31 19.66 6.23
C GLY A 111 4.13 18.69 5.08
N LYS A 112 4.30 17.38 5.31
CA LYS A 112 4.14 16.36 4.28
C LYS A 112 3.08 15.33 4.66
N TRP A 113 2.24 14.95 3.70
CA TRP A 113 1.33 13.83 3.90
C TRP A 113 2.09 12.54 3.69
N LEU A 114 2.13 11.71 4.75
CA LEU A 114 2.83 10.42 4.72
C LEU A 114 1.87 9.31 5.09
N CYS A 115 2.03 8.15 4.46
CA CYS A 115 1.25 6.97 4.80
C CYS A 115 1.75 6.41 6.12
N VAL A 116 0.85 6.27 7.08
CA VAL A 116 1.20 5.71 8.40
C VAL A 116 0.65 4.30 8.56
N ILE A 117 -0.46 3.97 7.89
CA ILE A 117 -1.00 2.62 7.87
C ILE A 117 -1.37 2.28 6.44
N ASP A 118 -0.80 1.20 5.93
CA ASP A 118 -1.09 0.68 4.59
C ASP A 118 -1.70 -0.71 4.74
N ASN A 119 -3.03 -0.76 4.68
CA ASN A 119 -3.77 -2.00 4.79
C ASN A 119 -4.51 -2.26 3.48
N SER A 120 -3.84 -2.89 2.52
CA SER A 120 -4.44 -3.19 1.23
C SER A 120 -5.42 -4.36 1.27
N TYR A 121 -5.56 -5.03 2.40
CA TYR A 121 -6.54 -6.09 2.60
C TYR A 121 -7.87 -5.60 3.18
N GLY A 122 -7.90 -4.36 3.72
CA GLY A 122 -9.11 -3.81 4.31
C GLY A 122 -9.67 -4.69 5.41
N THR A 123 -10.99 -4.94 5.39
CA THR A 123 -11.64 -5.75 6.42
C THR A 123 -11.35 -7.24 6.31
N THR A 124 -10.81 -7.72 5.20
CA THR A 124 -10.47 -9.14 5.05
C THR A 124 -9.33 -9.57 5.97
N ILE A 125 -8.65 -8.62 6.60
CA ILE A 125 -7.67 -8.92 7.65
C ILE A 125 -8.31 -9.71 8.80
N LEU A 126 -9.63 -9.58 8.98
CA LEU A 126 -10.37 -10.31 10.01
C LEU A 126 -10.64 -11.78 9.65
N ASP A 127 -10.43 -12.15 8.39
CA ASP A 127 -10.70 -13.50 7.90
C ASP A 127 -9.49 -14.42 8.06
N GLU A 128 -8.48 -13.98 8.78
CA GLU A 128 -7.30 -14.76 9.07
C GLU A 128 -7.64 -16.00 9.91
N ASN A 129 -7.03 -17.11 9.55
CA ASN A 129 -7.17 -18.35 10.31
C ASN A 129 -5.89 -18.66 11.07
#